data_ad061a09ef54a45346e28554c6180a3e
#
_entry.id   ad061a09ef54a45346e28554c6180a3e
#
_cell.length_a   1.000
_cell.length_b   1.000
_cell.length_c   1.000
_cell.angle_alpha   90.00
_cell.angle_beta   90.00
_cell.angle_gamma   90.00
#
_symmetry.space_group_name_H-M   'P 1'
#
loop_
_entity.id
_entity.type
_entity.pdbx_description
1 polymer ?
#
loop_
_entity_poly.entity_id
_entity_poly.type
_entity_poly.pdbx_seq_one_letter_code
_entity_poly.pdbx_strand_id
1 'polypeptide(L)'
;MPSHRSLAGCAPVRCGLGLFFLAVSATGTLSGQCPDGTPPPCAAAPRVLASAHIPDANSVAVLPFENTRRDTAYDYLSDGLASSIATSLAQVPRLAVRSPSFVRRVSQSAVQDEAALGRRLDVRYIVEGEFQRGGDRVRVAVRLVALPSGTERWGDAYVRPSADLLGVQEDIAREVATRIAGALLPPETRALAARPTHDPAAYDLVLRGNFYLAQRSPAAVRRAIDEYDAAARLDSAYVDPLARVAYADGLIVFYGWDFGLPADSVLARGVAAVDRALRLDSASSDAWMARGLLLTRREPRSYQGVIPALTRAVALDPRNTEAWHQLGTTLQYLGKSAASDSALRRAVALEPDRFITLSNLATSAEMDGRFAEARYWNDSALAVNPTFVSALGARVRLAIARHDTATARAATAALDRDRPATEVPIAMAALAAYDAWRGDTASARARAERAVQVFGDATHVLWLGAPTAMALASAGELDRAMDLLERLQPHGIDMHLFLRLPAFDPLRTNPRFVRLFAETSPPAEPQ
;
A
#
# COMPACT_ATOMS: atom_id res chain seq x y z
N MET A 1 55.87 -67.95 -15.07
CA MET A 1 55.86 -69.35 -14.54
C MET A 1 55.28 -69.35 -13.16
N PRO A 2 54.60 -70.36 -12.78
CA PRO A 2 53.33 -70.94 -13.22
C PRO A 2 52.34 -70.91 -12.03
N SER A 3 51.17 -71.25 -12.00
CA SER A 3 50.36 -72.33 -12.57
C SER A 3 49.01 -72.39 -11.86
N HIS A 4 47.98 -72.64 -12.63
CA HIS A 4 46.99 -73.69 -12.45
C HIS A 4 46.19 -73.81 -11.15
N ARG A 5 44.91 -74.01 -11.10
CA ARG A 5 43.87 -74.82 -11.81
C ARG A 5 42.54 -74.49 -11.15
N SER A 6 41.44 -74.24 -11.81
CA SER A 6 40.57 -75.20 -12.54
C SER A 6 39.45 -75.84 -11.71
N LEU A 7 38.25 -75.78 -12.31
CA LEU A 7 37.09 -76.63 -12.23
C LEU A 7 36.03 -76.29 -11.18
N ALA A 8 34.83 -76.18 -11.41
CA ALA A 8 33.75 -76.63 -12.31
C ALA A 8 32.47 -76.40 -11.51
N GLY A 9 31.49 -75.80 -11.96
CA GLY A 9 30.44 -76.30 -12.80
C GLY A 9 29.15 -76.49 -12.03
N CYS A 10 28.15 -75.70 -12.34
CA CYS A 10 26.75 -76.13 -12.55
C CYS A 10 25.84 -74.92 -12.81
N ALA A 11 25.23 -74.87 -13.97
CA ALA A 11 24.07 -74.05 -14.33
C ALA A 11 22.81 -74.89 -14.12
N PRO A 12 21.59 -74.37 -14.41
CA PRO A 12 20.99 -73.05 -14.30
C PRO A 12 19.62 -73.06 -13.59
N VAL A 13 19.15 -71.95 -13.11
CA VAL A 13 17.70 -71.68 -13.00
C VAL A 13 17.42 -70.21 -13.35
N ARG A 14 16.65 -70.04 -14.38
CA ARG A 14 16.07 -68.74 -14.82
C ARG A 14 15.05 -68.27 -13.79
N CYS A 15 15.19 -67.02 -13.29
CA CYS A 15 14.08 -66.20 -12.88
C CYS A 15 14.41 -64.77 -13.28
N GLY A 16 13.68 -64.25 -14.27
CA GLY A 16 13.74 -62.88 -14.69
C GLY A 16 13.08 -61.95 -13.66
N LEU A 17 13.82 -61.00 -13.18
CA LEU A 17 13.24 -59.80 -12.56
C LEU A 17 13.76 -58.60 -13.36
N GLY A 18 12.84 -58.06 -14.15
CA GLY A 18 13.07 -56.79 -14.83
C GLY A 18 13.21 -55.66 -13.83
N LEU A 19 14.40 -55.08 -13.73
CA LEU A 19 14.61 -53.82 -13.07
C LEU A 19 14.06 -52.71 -13.99
N PHE A 20 12.84 -52.27 -13.73
CA PHE A 20 12.35 -50.97 -14.19
C PHE A 20 13.13 -49.87 -13.45
N PHE A 21 14.08 -49.27 -14.12
CA PHE A 21 14.58 -47.94 -13.73
C PHE A 21 13.45 -46.94 -13.99
N LEU A 22 12.67 -46.62 -12.96
CA LEU A 22 11.86 -45.44 -12.93
C LEU A 22 12.83 -44.24 -12.79
N ALA A 23 13.12 -43.61 -13.91
CA ALA A 23 13.67 -42.26 -13.89
C ALA A 23 12.58 -41.34 -13.31
N VAL A 24 12.63 -41.09 -12.02
CA VAL A 24 11.89 -40.02 -11.40
C VAL A 24 12.52 -38.73 -11.89
N SER A 25 11.95 -38.18 -12.97
CA SER A 25 12.17 -36.78 -13.31
C SER A 25 11.62 -35.95 -12.16
N ALA A 26 12.47 -35.55 -11.24
CA ALA A 26 12.16 -34.53 -10.24
C ALA A 26 12.01 -33.20 -11.02
N THR A 27 10.83 -32.97 -11.58
CA THR A 27 10.40 -31.60 -11.85
C THR A 27 10.19 -30.94 -10.48
N GLY A 28 11.26 -30.36 -9.96
CA GLY A 28 11.19 -29.49 -8.80
C GLY A 28 10.31 -28.31 -9.16
N THR A 29 9.02 -28.39 -8.82
CA THR A 29 8.20 -27.21 -8.67
C THR A 29 8.84 -26.39 -7.55
N LEU A 30 9.35 -25.22 -7.90
CA LEU A 30 9.69 -24.19 -6.93
C LEU A 30 8.37 -23.77 -6.22
N SER A 31 7.97 -24.55 -5.23
CA SER A 31 6.88 -24.21 -4.34
C SER A 31 7.41 -23.15 -3.38
N GLY A 32 7.00 -21.89 -3.58
CA GLY A 32 7.31 -20.81 -2.65
C GLY A 32 6.92 -21.19 -1.22
N GLN A 33 7.66 -20.69 -0.26
CA GLN A 33 7.31 -20.82 1.15
C GLN A 33 6.14 -19.88 1.49
N CYS A 34 5.28 -20.29 2.41
CA CYS A 34 4.27 -19.41 2.97
C CYS A 34 4.94 -18.28 3.77
N PRO A 35 4.24 -17.15 4.02
CA PRO A 35 4.79 -16.01 4.77
C PRO A 35 5.26 -16.35 6.20
N ASP A 36 4.75 -17.43 6.78
CA ASP A 36 5.16 -18.00 8.08
C ASP A 36 6.33 -18.99 7.98
N GLY A 37 6.90 -19.16 6.77
CA GLY A 37 8.01 -20.08 6.51
C GLY A 37 7.61 -21.53 6.30
N THR A 38 6.32 -21.88 6.36
CA THR A 38 5.84 -23.25 6.14
C THR A 38 5.75 -23.60 4.66
N PRO A 39 5.81 -24.90 4.27
CA PRO A 39 5.56 -25.32 2.90
C PRO A 39 4.08 -25.21 2.54
N PRO A 40 3.73 -25.00 1.25
CA PRO A 40 2.34 -24.99 0.76
C PRO A 40 1.63 -26.34 0.99
N PRO A 41 0.28 -26.33 1.10
CA PRO A 41 -0.61 -25.19 0.94
C PRO A 41 -0.54 -24.24 2.13
N CYS A 42 -0.35 -22.96 1.86
CA CYS A 42 -0.41 -21.96 2.93
C CYS A 42 -1.74 -22.10 3.66
N ALA A 43 -1.71 -22.11 4.99
CA ALA A 43 -2.92 -22.03 5.79
C ALA A 43 -3.78 -20.87 5.26
N ALA A 44 -5.11 -21.05 5.20
CA ALA A 44 -6.01 -19.93 4.87
C ALA A 44 -5.57 -18.76 5.71
N ALA A 45 -5.33 -17.59 5.06
CA ALA A 45 -4.71 -16.44 5.70
C ALA A 45 -5.24 -16.39 7.13
N PRO A 46 -4.43 -16.62 8.17
CA PRO A 46 -4.88 -16.31 9.50
C PRO A 46 -5.32 -14.87 9.34
N ARG A 47 -6.53 -14.55 9.76
CA ARG A 47 -6.87 -13.15 9.94
C ARG A 47 -5.63 -12.59 10.56
N VAL A 48 -4.93 -11.64 9.88
CA VAL A 48 -3.65 -11.03 10.29
C VAL A 48 -3.67 -10.57 11.76
N LEU A 49 -4.74 -10.84 12.44
CA LEU A 49 -5.23 -10.36 13.71
C LEU A 49 -5.30 -11.41 14.83
N ALA A 50 -4.82 -12.62 14.65
CA ALA A 50 -4.90 -13.65 15.69
C ALA A 50 -3.63 -14.48 15.82
N SER A 51 -2.48 -13.83 16.05
CA SER A 51 -1.41 -14.48 16.78
C SER A 51 -1.65 -14.28 18.27
N ALA A 52 -1.37 -15.28 19.10
CA ALA A 52 -1.25 -15.13 20.54
C ALA A 52 0.03 -14.32 20.89
N HIS A 53 0.27 -13.24 20.11
CA HIS A 53 1.37 -12.33 20.34
C HIS A 53 1.01 -11.49 21.57
N ILE A 54 1.89 -11.47 22.57
CA ILE A 54 1.79 -10.53 23.68
C ILE A 54 2.26 -9.18 23.15
N PRO A 55 1.38 -8.16 23.09
CA PRO A 55 1.78 -6.85 22.61
C PRO A 55 2.99 -6.32 23.39
N ASP A 56 3.87 -5.57 22.70
CA ASP A 56 4.98 -4.87 23.34
C ASP A 56 4.47 -4.12 24.59
N ALA A 57 5.20 -4.25 25.70
CA ALA A 57 4.80 -3.67 26.98
C ALA A 57 4.53 -2.15 26.92
N ASN A 58 5.19 -1.45 26.00
CA ASN A 58 5.05 -0.02 25.76
C ASN A 58 4.29 0.30 24.46
N SER A 59 3.48 -0.64 23.98
CA SER A 59 2.68 -0.42 22.75
C SER A 59 1.43 0.39 23.05
N VAL A 60 1.17 1.39 22.20
CA VAL A 60 0.05 2.34 22.36
C VAL A 60 -0.60 2.70 21.03
N ALA A 61 -1.91 2.84 21.03
CA ALA A 61 -2.69 3.42 19.95
C ALA A 61 -3.45 4.65 20.45
N VAL A 62 -3.54 5.68 19.63
CA VAL A 62 -4.34 6.87 19.91
C VAL A 62 -5.58 6.81 19.03
N LEU A 63 -6.74 6.67 19.66
CA LEU A 63 -8.02 6.59 18.94
C LEU A 63 -8.48 7.96 18.45
N PRO A 64 -9.27 8.05 17.36
CA PRO A 64 -9.93 9.28 16.97
C PRO A 64 -10.74 9.86 18.15
N PHE A 65 -10.61 11.16 18.40
CA PHE A 65 -11.31 11.83 19.50
C PHE A 65 -12.78 12.07 19.13
N GLU A 66 -13.70 11.85 20.06
CA GLU A 66 -15.12 12.07 19.83
C GLU A 66 -15.45 13.57 19.80
N ASN A 67 -16.13 14.04 18.75
CA ASN A 67 -16.70 15.37 18.65
C ASN A 67 -18.06 15.41 19.38
N THR A 68 -18.10 15.73 20.67
CA THR A 68 -19.32 15.63 21.48
C THR A 68 -20.37 16.67 21.15
N ARG A 69 -20.00 17.78 20.50
CA ARG A 69 -20.96 18.77 19.98
C ARG A 69 -21.56 18.39 18.64
N ARG A 70 -20.96 17.40 17.93
CA ARG A 70 -21.37 16.97 16.61
C ARG A 70 -21.43 18.11 15.56
N ASP A 71 -20.65 19.17 15.79
CA ASP A 71 -20.49 20.24 14.80
C ASP A 71 -19.51 19.76 13.73
N THR A 72 -20.04 19.44 12.56
CA THR A 72 -19.29 18.87 11.43
C THR A 72 -18.17 19.78 10.93
N ALA A 73 -18.23 21.08 11.22
CA ALA A 73 -17.13 22.02 10.91
C ALA A 73 -15.82 21.67 11.60
N TYR A 74 -15.87 20.88 12.69
CA TYR A 74 -14.70 20.48 13.49
C TYR A 74 -14.40 18.98 13.46
N ASP A 75 -15.07 18.19 12.61
CA ASP A 75 -14.83 16.72 12.51
C ASP A 75 -13.37 16.39 12.16
N TYR A 76 -12.68 17.29 11.44
CA TYR A 76 -11.26 17.12 11.13
C TYR A 76 -10.37 17.04 12.39
N LEU A 77 -10.80 17.61 13.52
CA LEU A 77 -10.06 17.55 14.80
C LEU A 77 -10.08 16.15 15.41
N SER A 78 -11.08 15.32 15.11
CA SER A 78 -11.15 13.94 15.60
C SER A 78 -9.89 13.15 15.22
N ASP A 79 -9.60 13.09 13.95
CA ASP A 79 -8.40 12.43 13.42
C ASP A 79 -7.15 13.28 13.62
N GLY A 80 -7.28 14.62 13.56
CA GLY A 80 -6.18 15.56 13.68
C GLY A 80 -5.50 15.49 15.04
N LEU A 81 -6.27 15.52 16.15
CA LEU A 81 -5.76 15.35 17.51
C LEU A 81 -5.06 14.00 17.68
N ALA A 82 -5.73 12.92 17.28
CA ALA A 82 -5.19 11.57 17.40
C ALA A 82 -3.88 11.41 16.64
N SER A 83 -3.83 11.86 15.39
CA SER A 83 -2.65 11.76 14.54
C SER A 83 -1.48 12.56 15.09
N SER A 84 -1.74 13.78 15.56
CA SER A 84 -0.69 14.64 16.10
C SER A 84 -0.10 14.08 17.40
N ILE A 85 -0.95 13.65 18.34
CA ILE A 85 -0.50 13.00 19.58
C ILE A 85 0.30 11.73 19.27
N ALA A 86 -0.18 10.88 18.35
CA ALA A 86 0.53 9.68 17.96
C ALA A 86 1.89 9.99 17.33
N THR A 87 1.97 11.01 16.47
CA THR A 87 3.24 11.46 15.87
C THR A 87 4.22 11.94 16.92
N SER A 88 3.76 12.72 17.91
CA SER A 88 4.61 13.17 19.02
C SER A 88 5.09 11.99 19.87
N LEU A 89 4.20 11.07 20.27
CA LEU A 89 4.55 9.85 21.00
C LEU A 89 5.58 9.00 20.24
N ALA A 90 5.48 8.98 18.93
CA ALA A 90 6.40 8.26 18.06
C ALA A 90 7.84 8.80 18.11
N GLN A 91 8.06 10.02 18.61
CA GLN A 91 9.41 10.57 18.82
C GLN A 91 10.10 9.98 20.07
N VAL A 92 9.39 9.21 20.90
CA VAL A 92 9.95 8.52 22.06
C VAL A 92 10.33 7.08 21.63
N PRO A 93 11.64 6.73 21.49
CA PRO A 93 12.05 5.45 20.90
C PRO A 93 11.58 4.21 21.67
N ARG A 94 11.30 4.38 22.98
CA ARG A 94 10.83 3.30 23.86
C ARG A 94 9.35 2.98 23.70
N LEU A 95 8.59 3.77 22.93
CA LEU A 95 7.18 3.56 22.67
C LEU A 95 6.98 2.89 21.30
N ALA A 96 6.18 1.84 21.28
CA ALA A 96 5.69 1.21 20.05
C ALA A 96 4.32 1.80 19.69
N VAL A 97 4.32 2.91 18.95
CA VAL A 97 3.10 3.65 18.58
C VAL A 97 2.52 3.09 17.29
N ARG A 98 1.22 2.78 17.29
CA ARG A 98 0.51 2.35 16.07
C ARG A 98 0.25 3.54 15.14
N SER A 99 0.36 3.26 13.84
CA SER A 99 0.08 4.25 12.80
C SER A 99 -1.35 4.81 12.93
N PRO A 100 -1.54 6.15 12.87
CA PRO A 100 -2.86 6.76 12.96
C PRO A 100 -3.84 6.27 11.88
N SER A 101 -3.36 6.04 10.67
CA SER A 101 -4.18 5.52 9.56
C SER A 101 -4.71 4.11 9.85
N PHE A 102 -3.89 3.23 10.42
CA PHE A 102 -4.31 1.90 10.86
C PHE A 102 -5.36 1.99 11.98
N VAL A 103 -5.06 2.77 13.01
CA VAL A 103 -5.97 2.96 14.16
C VAL A 103 -7.33 3.47 13.70
N ARG A 104 -7.37 4.49 12.84
CA ARG A 104 -8.62 5.04 12.29
C ARG A 104 -9.46 3.99 11.57
N ARG A 105 -8.85 3.18 10.69
CA ARG A 105 -9.59 2.13 9.97
C ARG A 105 -10.14 1.06 10.89
N VAL A 106 -9.35 0.64 11.90
CA VAL A 106 -9.79 -0.35 12.88
C VAL A 106 -10.93 0.21 13.75
N SER A 107 -10.85 1.47 14.17
CA SER A 107 -11.88 2.12 14.99
C SER A 107 -13.22 2.32 14.24
N GLN A 108 -13.18 2.52 12.93
CA GLN A 108 -14.39 2.64 12.09
C GLN A 108 -15.07 1.29 11.83
N SER A 109 -14.43 0.17 12.13
CA SER A 109 -15.06 -1.14 12.05
C SER A 109 -15.97 -1.37 13.27
N ALA A 110 -17.06 -2.18 13.12
CA ALA A 110 -18.05 -2.43 14.17
C ALA A 110 -17.50 -3.25 15.36
N VAL A 111 -16.38 -2.80 15.96
CA VAL A 111 -15.80 -3.40 17.17
C VAL A 111 -16.34 -2.61 18.36
N GLN A 112 -17.19 -3.22 19.16
CA GLN A 112 -17.84 -2.60 20.32
C GLN A 112 -17.13 -2.88 21.66
N ASP A 113 -16.07 -3.71 21.65
CA ASP A 113 -15.36 -4.13 22.86
C ASP A 113 -13.89 -3.62 22.82
N GLU A 114 -13.49 -2.87 23.85
CA GLU A 114 -12.14 -2.32 24.02
C GLU A 114 -11.07 -3.43 24.00
N ALA A 115 -11.34 -4.59 24.60
CA ALA A 115 -10.41 -5.70 24.61
C ALA A 115 -10.24 -6.30 23.20
N ALA A 116 -11.33 -6.39 22.41
CA ALA A 116 -11.27 -6.80 21.01
C ALA A 116 -10.55 -5.77 20.14
N LEU A 117 -10.77 -4.48 20.39
CA LEU A 117 -10.05 -3.39 19.72
C LEU A 117 -8.55 -3.47 20.01
N GLY A 118 -8.17 -3.64 21.26
CA GLY A 118 -6.76 -3.80 21.66
C GLY A 118 -6.08 -5.00 21.02
N ARG A 119 -6.77 -6.15 20.94
CA ARG A 119 -6.26 -7.31 20.22
C ARG A 119 -6.06 -7.04 18.73
N ARG A 120 -6.99 -6.31 18.08
CA ARG A 120 -6.87 -5.96 16.66
C ARG A 120 -5.75 -4.96 16.40
N LEU A 121 -5.58 -3.99 17.31
CA LEU A 121 -4.50 -3.00 17.24
C LEU A 121 -3.16 -3.57 17.69
N ASP A 122 -3.18 -4.71 18.40
CA ASP A 122 -2.00 -5.34 18.99
C ASP A 122 -1.24 -4.35 19.90
N VAL A 123 -1.97 -3.80 20.89
CA VAL A 123 -1.43 -2.80 21.84
C VAL A 123 -1.80 -3.13 23.28
N ARG A 124 -0.95 -2.64 24.20
CA ARG A 124 -1.17 -2.69 25.66
C ARG A 124 -1.94 -1.49 26.18
N TYR A 125 -1.90 -0.38 25.46
CA TYR A 125 -2.56 0.85 25.88
C TYR A 125 -3.32 1.46 24.71
N ILE A 126 -4.48 2.05 25.04
CA ILE A 126 -5.17 2.99 24.15
C ILE A 126 -5.27 4.36 24.82
N VAL A 127 -5.09 5.38 24.01
CA VAL A 127 -5.42 6.77 24.36
C VAL A 127 -6.73 7.08 23.66
N GLU A 128 -7.73 7.46 24.39
CA GLU A 128 -9.03 7.87 23.87
C GLU A 128 -9.47 9.17 24.51
N GLY A 129 -10.32 9.88 23.84
CA GLY A 129 -10.79 11.16 24.36
C GLY A 129 -11.92 11.75 23.57
N GLU A 130 -12.39 12.86 24.08
CA GLU A 130 -13.43 13.67 23.48
C GLU A 130 -13.00 15.14 23.41
N PHE A 131 -13.57 15.87 22.48
CA PHE A 131 -13.37 17.31 22.41
C PHE A 131 -14.66 18.08 22.19
N GLN A 132 -14.64 19.32 22.67
CA GLN A 132 -15.68 20.32 22.44
C GLN A 132 -15.00 21.60 22.01
N ARG A 133 -15.27 22.09 20.80
CA ARG A 133 -14.82 23.41 20.37
C ARG A 133 -16.02 24.35 20.27
N GLY A 134 -15.86 25.54 20.82
CA GLY A 134 -16.91 26.56 20.79
C GLY A 134 -16.30 27.94 21.00
N GLY A 135 -16.54 28.82 20.00
CA GLY A 135 -15.91 30.14 19.98
C GLY A 135 -14.39 30.06 19.94
N ASP A 136 -13.74 30.75 20.82
CA ASP A 136 -12.28 30.84 20.96
C ASP A 136 -11.65 29.75 21.84
N ARG A 137 -12.46 28.84 22.42
CA ARG A 137 -11.99 27.81 23.35
C ARG A 137 -12.20 26.38 22.83
N VAL A 138 -11.28 25.53 23.23
CA VAL A 138 -11.38 24.07 23.07
C VAL A 138 -11.27 23.40 24.43
N ARG A 139 -12.16 22.45 24.70
CA ARG A 139 -12.04 21.50 25.81
C ARG A 139 -11.66 20.14 25.21
N VAL A 140 -10.64 19.51 25.74
CA VAL A 140 -10.21 18.16 25.38
C VAL A 140 -10.15 17.34 26.66
N ALA A 141 -10.95 16.29 26.78
CA ALA A 141 -10.83 15.30 27.82
C ALA A 141 -10.17 14.04 27.23
N VAL A 142 -9.25 13.45 27.98
CA VAL A 142 -8.43 12.32 27.50
C VAL A 142 -8.21 11.34 28.63
N ARG A 143 -8.14 10.05 28.27
CA ARG A 143 -7.79 8.97 29.19
C ARG A 143 -6.84 7.95 28.55
N LEU A 144 -5.98 7.38 29.39
CA LEU A 144 -5.08 6.28 29.05
C LEU A 144 -5.61 5.00 29.69
N VAL A 145 -5.98 4.02 28.86
CA VAL A 145 -6.57 2.75 29.30
C VAL A 145 -5.61 1.60 29.04
N ALA A 146 -5.38 0.76 30.05
CA ALA A 146 -4.57 -0.45 29.94
C ALA A 146 -5.42 -1.64 29.49
N LEU A 147 -4.96 -2.41 28.51
CA LEU A 147 -5.63 -3.56 27.93
C LEU A 147 -4.95 -4.88 28.36
N PRO A 148 -5.67 -5.98 28.45
CA PRO A 148 -7.11 -6.14 28.15
C PRO A 148 -8.05 -5.80 29.32
N SER A 149 -7.53 -5.30 30.47
CA SER A 149 -8.34 -5.11 31.67
C SER A 149 -9.35 -3.96 31.59
N GLY A 150 -9.22 -3.05 30.62
CA GLY A 150 -10.02 -1.83 30.56
C GLY A 150 -9.74 -0.84 31.71
N THR A 151 -8.59 -0.99 32.40
CA THR A 151 -8.28 -0.18 33.57
C THR A 151 -7.74 1.18 33.13
N GLU A 152 -8.43 2.25 33.54
CA GLU A 152 -7.93 3.61 33.36
C GLU A 152 -6.66 3.82 34.20
N ARG A 153 -5.58 4.20 33.56
CA ARG A 153 -4.27 4.48 34.20
C ARG A 153 -4.07 5.96 34.47
N TRP A 154 -4.74 6.78 33.70
CA TRP A 154 -4.69 8.23 33.82
C TRP A 154 -5.84 8.85 33.02
N GLY A 155 -6.34 9.99 33.47
CA GLY A 155 -7.27 10.84 32.75
C GLY A 155 -7.13 12.30 33.20
N ASP A 156 -7.36 13.22 32.26
CA ASP A 156 -7.31 14.67 32.50
C ASP A 156 -8.22 15.41 31.51
N ALA A 157 -8.48 16.70 31.80
CA ALA A 157 -9.28 17.55 30.93
C ALA A 157 -8.64 18.94 30.81
N TYR A 158 -8.35 19.33 29.59
CA TYR A 158 -7.72 20.57 29.21
C TYR A 158 -8.74 21.55 28.67
N VAL A 159 -8.79 22.76 29.21
CA VAL A 159 -9.59 23.88 28.70
C VAL A 159 -8.66 25.01 28.33
N ARG A 160 -8.48 25.24 27.04
CA ARG A 160 -7.50 26.17 26.47
C ARG A 160 -8.13 27.07 25.41
N PRO A 161 -7.51 28.21 25.05
CA PRO A 161 -7.82 28.90 23.80
C PRO A 161 -7.66 27.96 22.59
N SER A 162 -8.52 28.08 21.59
CA SER A 162 -8.41 27.27 20.36
C SER A 162 -7.07 27.46 19.64
N ALA A 163 -6.43 28.60 19.83
CA ALA A 163 -5.09 28.88 19.33
C ALA A 163 -3.97 28.07 20.04
N ASP A 164 -4.24 27.46 21.19
CA ASP A 164 -3.26 26.66 21.95
C ASP A 164 -3.47 25.14 21.79
N LEU A 165 -4.04 24.71 20.68
CA LEU A 165 -4.31 23.30 20.40
C LEU A 165 -3.01 22.45 20.39
N LEU A 166 -1.91 23.01 19.87
CA LEU A 166 -0.59 22.38 19.90
C LEU A 166 -0.10 22.16 21.33
N GLY A 167 -0.30 23.14 22.23
CA GLY A 167 0.06 23.00 23.66
C GLY A 167 -0.72 21.89 24.36
N VAL A 168 -2.01 21.74 24.04
CA VAL A 168 -2.84 20.63 24.56
C VAL A 168 -2.28 19.29 24.09
N GLN A 169 -1.94 19.14 22.81
CA GLN A 169 -1.40 17.90 22.24
C GLN A 169 -0.03 17.56 22.85
N GLU A 170 0.83 18.55 23.05
CA GLU A 170 2.13 18.41 23.70
C GLU A 170 1.99 17.92 25.16
N ASP A 171 1.07 18.52 25.94
CA ASP A 171 0.80 18.12 27.32
C ASP A 171 0.29 16.68 27.38
N ILE A 172 -0.67 16.30 26.53
CA ILE A 172 -1.20 14.93 26.45
C ILE A 172 -0.09 13.94 26.07
N ALA A 173 0.69 14.23 25.04
CA ALA A 173 1.76 13.33 24.58
C ALA A 173 2.82 13.13 25.68
N ARG A 174 3.19 14.18 26.41
CA ARG A 174 4.15 14.12 27.52
C ARG A 174 3.64 13.26 28.66
N GLU A 175 2.38 13.46 29.10
CA GLU A 175 1.76 12.66 30.16
C GLU A 175 1.66 11.20 29.77
N VAL A 176 1.13 10.89 28.60
CA VAL A 176 1.01 9.51 28.09
C VAL A 176 2.38 8.83 28.01
N ALA A 177 3.38 9.50 27.44
CA ALA A 177 4.73 8.96 27.33
C ALA A 177 5.34 8.68 28.73
N THR A 178 5.16 9.60 29.68
CA THR A 178 5.63 9.44 31.06
C THR A 178 4.94 8.27 31.77
N ARG A 179 3.63 8.08 31.57
CA ARG A 179 2.85 6.98 32.19
C ARG A 179 3.20 5.60 31.65
N ILE A 180 3.58 5.52 30.36
CA ILE A 180 3.91 4.25 29.73
C ILE A 180 5.39 3.91 29.86
N ALA A 181 6.29 4.86 29.54
CA ALA A 181 7.72 4.63 29.47
C ALA A 181 8.49 5.07 30.73
N GLY A 182 7.82 5.67 31.71
CA GLY A 182 8.45 6.24 32.90
C GLY A 182 9.11 7.59 32.63
N ALA A 183 10.07 7.98 33.47
CA ALA A 183 10.74 9.26 33.33
C ALA A 183 11.35 9.44 31.93
N LEU A 184 11.03 10.58 31.31
CA LEU A 184 11.53 10.93 29.98
C LEU A 184 12.98 11.39 30.03
N LEU A 185 13.76 10.97 29.06
CA LEU A 185 15.12 11.43 28.87
C LEU A 185 15.13 12.86 28.25
N PRO A 186 16.19 13.67 28.49
CA PRO A 186 16.26 15.03 27.94
C PRO A 186 16.07 15.12 26.41
N PRO A 187 16.59 14.17 25.58
CA PRO A 187 16.30 14.18 24.15
C PRO A 187 14.81 13.92 23.83
N GLU A 188 14.16 13.01 24.59
CA GLU A 188 12.74 12.67 24.41
C GLU A 188 11.84 13.86 24.77
N THR A 189 12.15 14.54 25.89
CA THR A 189 11.43 15.75 26.30
C THR A 189 11.54 16.85 25.23
N ARG A 190 12.74 17.05 24.66
CA ARG A 190 12.93 18.02 23.57
C ARG A 190 12.17 17.63 22.29
N ALA A 191 12.16 16.36 21.95
CA ALA A 191 11.45 15.87 20.78
C ALA A 191 9.93 16.05 20.91
N LEU A 192 9.36 15.78 22.10
CA LEU A 192 7.94 16.01 22.39
C LEU A 192 7.53 17.49 22.37
N ALA A 193 8.46 18.39 22.74
CA ALA A 193 8.23 19.84 22.72
C ALA A 193 8.48 20.49 21.35
N ALA A 194 8.95 19.73 20.37
CA ALA A 194 9.19 20.25 19.02
C ALA A 194 7.86 20.56 18.32
N ARG A 195 7.68 21.82 17.94
CA ARG A 195 6.49 22.27 17.22
C ARG A 195 6.78 22.41 15.73
N PRO A 196 5.92 21.87 14.86
CA PRO A 196 6.12 21.97 13.42
C PRO A 196 5.94 23.40 12.90
N THR A 197 5.18 24.22 13.61
CA THR A 197 4.94 25.65 13.38
C THR A 197 4.62 26.37 14.70
N HIS A 198 4.85 27.67 14.73
CA HIS A 198 4.40 28.55 15.83
C HIS A 198 3.12 29.33 15.50
N ASP A 199 2.58 29.18 14.27
CA ASP A 199 1.34 29.78 13.84
C ASP A 199 0.17 28.81 14.03
N PRO A 200 -0.76 29.06 14.98
CA PRO A 200 -1.88 28.17 15.24
C PRO A 200 -2.87 28.05 14.08
N ALA A 201 -3.02 29.11 13.28
CA ALA A 201 -3.93 29.10 12.13
C ALA A 201 -3.33 28.27 11.00
N ALA A 202 -2.02 28.37 10.76
CA ALA A 202 -1.32 27.52 9.80
C ALA A 202 -1.42 26.03 10.21
N TYR A 203 -1.30 25.74 11.50
CA TYR A 203 -1.46 24.38 12.00
C TYR A 203 -2.88 23.84 11.79
N ASP A 204 -3.92 24.60 12.13
CA ASP A 204 -5.33 24.22 11.96
C ASP A 204 -5.65 23.94 10.48
N LEU A 205 -5.11 24.73 9.55
CA LEU A 205 -5.23 24.52 8.11
C LEU A 205 -4.59 23.19 7.66
N VAL A 206 -3.42 22.83 8.19
CA VAL A 206 -2.78 21.54 7.87
C VAL A 206 -3.62 20.36 8.36
N LEU A 207 -4.22 20.45 9.56
CA LEU A 207 -5.12 19.39 10.04
C LEU A 207 -6.35 19.21 9.14
N ARG A 208 -6.95 20.31 8.64
CA ARG A 208 -8.05 20.25 7.66
C ARG A 208 -7.60 19.66 6.33
N GLY A 209 -6.45 20.10 5.83
CA GLY A 209 -5.85 19.56 4.62
C GLY A 209 -5.64 18.05 4.73
N ASN A 210 -5.11 17.55 5.84
CA ASN A 210 -4.92 16.13 6.10
C ASN A 210 -6.25 15.34 6.10
N PHE A 211 -7.30 15.91 6.69
CA PHE A 211 -8.64 15.33 6.68
C PHE A 211 -9.20 15.19 5.27
N TYR A 212 -9.06 16.22 4.44
CA TYR A 212 -9.50 16.15 3.04
C TYR A 212 -8.63 15.21 2.20
N LEU A 213 -7.31 15.24 2.35
CA LEU A 213 -6.39 14.38 1.61
C LEU A 213 -6.66 12.90 1.87
N ALA A 214 -7.06 12.53 3.09
CA ALA A 214 -7.38 11.16 3.48
C ALA A 214 -8.60 10.58 2.74
N GLN A 215 -9.51 11.42 2.22
CA GLN A 215 -10.69 10.99 1.47
C GLN A 215 -10.38 10.49 0.04
N ARG A 216 -9.19 10.79 -0.48
CA ARG A 216 -8.69 10.27 -1.78
C ARG A 216 -9.66 10.47 -2.97
N SER A 217 -10.40 11.58 -2.99
CA SER A 217 -11.23 11.97 -4.13
C SER A 217 -10.71 13.26 -4.78
N PRO A 218 -10.94 13.50 -6.09
CA PRO A 218 -10.46 14.72 -6.75
C PRO A 218 -10.91 16.00 -6.05
N ALA A 219 -12.19 16.08 -5.66
CA ALA A 219 -12.74 17.25 -4.98
C ALA A 219 -12.10 17.47 -3.59
N ALA A 220 -11.87 16.39 -2.83
CA ALA A 220 -11.25 16.49 -1.51
C ALA A 220 -9.76 16.85 -1.62
N VAL A 221 -9.04 16.27 -2.58
CA VAL A 221 -7.61 16.61 -2.80
C VAL A 221 -7.46 18.07 -3.22
N ARG A 222 -8.38 18.63 -4.02
CA ARG A 222 -8.38 20.06 -4.36
C ARG A 222 -8.48 20.91 -3.08
N ARG A 223 -9.46 20.61 -2.21
CA ARG A 223 -9.60 21.29 -0.92
C ARG A 223 -8.36 21.16 -0.04
N ALA A 224 -7.77 19.97 0.00
CA ALA A 224 -6.54 19.74 0.76
C ALA A 224 -5.40 20.67 0.30
N ILE A 225 -5.21 20.81 -1.00
CA ILE A 225 -4.19 21.71 -1.57
C ILE A 225 -4.49 23.17 -1.19
N ASP A 226 -5.75 23.62 -1.30
CA ASP A 226 -6.14 24.97 -0.92
C ASP A 226 -5.80 25.29 0.55
N GLU A 227 -6.07 24.34 1.47
CA GLU A 227 -5.74 24.47 2.88
C GLU A 227 -4.21 24.48 3.13
N TYR A 228 -3.45 23.60 2.46
CA TYR A 228 -1.99 23.57 2.58
C TYR A 228 -1.34 24.84 2.02
N ASP A 229 -1.80 25.33 0.88
CA ASP A 229 -1.32 26.59 0.30
C ASP A 229 -1.62 27.78 1.22
N ALA A 230 -2.79 27.80 1.88
CA ALA A 230 -3.14 28.82 2.87
C ALA A 230 -2.20 28.72 4.08
N ALA A 231 -1.92 27.51 4.59
CA ALA A 231 -0.98 27.32 5.70
C ALA A 231 0.43 27.80 5.35
N ALA A 232 0.93 27.46 4.15
CA ALA A 232 2.26 27.89 3.69
C ALA A 232 2.37 29.40 3.44
N ARG A 233 1.24 30.10 3.26
CA ARG A 233 1.20 31.58 3.19
C ARG A 233 1.25 32.21 4.58
N LEU A 234 0.62 31.60 5.59
CA LEU A 234 0.65 32.10 6.98
C LEU A 234 2.02 31.88 7.61
N ASP A 235 2.57 30.69 7.46
CA ASP A 235 3.93 30.37 7.92
C ASP A 235 4.77 29.82 6.77
N SER A 236 5.60 30.68 6.22
CA SER A 236 6.46 30.34 5.07
C SER A 236 7.63 29.41 5.41
N ALA A 237 7.90 29.17 6.70
CA ALA A 237 8.90 28.23 7.21
C ALA A 237 8.31 26.86 7.57
N TYR A 238 6.99 26.73 7.54
CA TYR A 238 6.30 25.46 7.84
C TYR A 238 6.49 24.46 6.70
N VAL A 239 7.19 23.36 6.99
CA VAL A 239 7.62 22.37 5.97
C VAL A 239 6.47 21.46 5.54
N ASP A 240 5.64 21.00 6.50
CA ASP A 240 4.61 20.00 6.27
C ASP A 240 3.64 20.34 5.12
N PRO A 241 3.04 21.54 5.04
CA PRO A 241 2.13 21.87 3.97
C PRO A 241 2.78 21.77 2.58
N LEU A 242 4.06 22.14 2.45
CA LEU A 242 4.79 22.02 1.19
C LEU A 242 5.01 20.56 0.78
N ALA A 243 5.39 19.70 1.72
CA ALA A 243 5.53 18.26 1.47
C ALA A 243 4.19 17.63 1.10
N ARG A 244 3.08 18.06 1.73
CA ARG A 244 1.73 17.58 1.46
C ARG A 244 1.19 18.03 0.10
N VAL A 245 1.44 19.27 -0.33
CA VAL A 245 1.14 19.74 -1.69
C VAL A 245 1.89 18.88 -2.70
N ALA A 246 3.18 18.67 -2.51
CA ALA A 246 4.00 17.85 -3.40
C ALA A 246 3.47 16.40 -3.51
N TYR A 247 3.08 15.81 -2.39
CA TYR A 247 2.47 14.48 -2.36
C TYR A 247 1.11 14.46 -3.08
N ALA A 248 0.25 15.44 -2.84
CA ALA A 248 -1.05 15.57 -3.49
C ALA A 248 -0.90 15.71 -5.01
N ASP A 249 0.06 16.51 -5.48
CA ASP A 249 0.36 16.67 -6.91
C ASP A 249 0.85 15.34 -7.53
N GLY A 250 1.68 14.59 -6.82
CA GLY A 250 2.09 13.27 -7.24
C GLY A 250 0.89 12.31 -7.40
N LEU A 251 -0.09 12.37 -6.50
CA LEU A 251 -1.33 11.58 -6.60
C LEU A 251 -2.20 12.02 -7.79
N ILE A 252 -2.35 13.31 -8.02
CA ILE A 252 -3.13 13.84 -9.15
C ILE A 252 -2.60 13.28 -10.47
N VAL A 253 -1.28 13.37 -10.67
CA VAL A 253 -0.63 12.85 -11.88
C VAL A 253 -0.73 11.33 -11.95
N PHE A 254 -0.54 10.64 -10.82
CA PHE A 254 -0.63 9.19 -10.75
C PHE A 254 -2.01 8.66 -11.14
N TYR A 255 -3.07 9.26 -10.62
CA TYR A 255 -4.45 8.83 -10.91
C TYR A 255 -5.01 9.45 -12.19
N GLY A 256 -4.31 10.39 -12.83
CA GLY A 256 -4.79 11.10 -14.02
C GLY A 256 -6.03 11.96 -13.72
N TRP A 257 -6.16 12.50 -12.51
CA TRP A 257 -7.30 13.34 -12.16
C TRP A 257 -7.24 14.68 -12.88
N ASP A 258 -8.37 15.08 -13.45
CA ASP A 258 -8.50 16.39 -14.10
C ASP A 258 -8.67 17.51 -13.05
N PHE A 259 -7.70 18.40 -13.01
CA PHE A 259 -7.70 19.61 -12.17
C PHE A 259 -7.77 20.90 -13.00
N GLY A 260 -8.06 20.80 -14.31
CA GLY A 260 -8.06 21.93 -15.22
C GLY A 260 -6.67 22.47 -15.52
N LEU A 261 -5.61 21.69 -15.22
CA LEU A 261 -4.22 22.02 -15.48
C LEU A 261 -3.54 20.86 -16.22
N PRO A 262 -2.63 21.15 -17.16
CA PRO A 262 -1.79 20.10 -17.76
C PRO A 262 -1.01 19.33 -16.67
N ALA A 263 -0.85 18.02 -16.84
CA ALA A 263 -0.10 17.16 -15.90
C ALA A 263 1.32 17.67 -15.62
N ASP A 264 2.00 18.21 -16.65
CA ASP A 264 3.33 18.80 -16.49
C ASP A 264 3.33 20.03 -15.58
N SER A 265 2.27 20.83 -15.61
CA SER A 265 2.14 22.00 -14.72
C SER A 265 1.91 21.58 -13.27
N VAL A 266 1.08 20.54 -13.05
CA VAL A 266 0.87 19.96 -11.72
C VAL A 266 2.19 19.37 -11.19
N LEU A 267 2.89 18.62 -12.02
CA LEU A 267 4.18 18.03 -11.67
C LEU A 267 5.24 19.10 -11.34
N ALA A 268 5.31 20.17 -12.13
CA ALA A 268 6.23 21.29 -11.90
C ALA A 268 5.94 22.00 -10.57
N ARG A 269 4.66 22.19 -10.22
CA ARG A 269 4.24 22.76 -8.93
C ARG A 269 4.69 21.87 -7.77
N GLY A 270 4.44 20.56 -7.85
CA GLY A 270 4.85 19.62 -6.83
C GLY A 270 6.37 19.57 -6.63
N VAL A 271 7.14 19.61 -7.73
CA VAL A 271 8.61 19.67 -7.67
C VAL A 271 9.08 20.98 -7.00
N ALA A 272 8.51 22.13 -7.34
CA ALA A 272 8.85 23.38 -6.70
C ALA A 272 8.53 23.38 -5.20
N ALA A 273 7.38 22.81 -4.81
CA ALA A 273 6.98 22.67 -3.41
C ALA A 273 7.94 21.78 -2.63
N VAL A 274 8.29 20.60 -3.14
CA VAL A 274 9.20 19.68 -2.44
C VAL A 274 10.63 20.20 -2.38
N ASP A 275 11.10 20.89 -3.41
CA ASP A 275 12.42 21.52 -3.38
C ASP A 275 12.50 22.64 -2.33
N ARG A 276 11.41 23.41 -2.16
CA ARG A 276 11.30 24.39 -1.07
C ARG A 276 11.27 23.70 0.30
N ALA A 277 10.46 22.65 0.47
CA ALA A 277 10.40 21.87 1.70
C ALA A 277 11.78 21.37 2.13
N LEU A 278 12.53 20.75 1.21
CA LEU A 278 13.87 20.20 1.48
C LEU A 278 14.95 21.28 1.70
N ARG A 279 14.76 22.49 1.20
CA ARG A 279 15.64 23.62 1.56
C ARG A 279 15.39 24.12 2.98
N LEU A 280 14.14 24.06 3.46
CA LEU A 280 13.77 24.45 4.83
C LEU A 280 14.18 23.38 5.83
N ASP A 281 13.89 22.11 5.50
CA ASP A 281 14.25 20.95 6.33
C ASP A 281 14.68 19.77 5.45
N SER A 282 15.97 19.56 5.32
CA SER A 282 16.55 18.43 4.59
C SER A 282 16.38 17.07 5.29
N ALA A 283 15.86 17.05 6.51
CA ALA A 283 15.57 15.85 7.30
C ALA A 283 14.08 15.45 7.25
N SER A 284 13.24 16.15 6.52
CA SER A 284 11.82 15.80 6.35
C SER A 284 11.65 14.49 5.55
N SER A 285 11.24 13.42 6.23
CA SER A 285 10.92 12.12 5.59
C SER A 285 9.79 12.25 4.56
N ASP A 286 8.74 12.99 4.89
CA ASP A 286 7.59 13.22 4.01
C ASP A 286 7.98 13.98 2.74
N ALA A 287 8.88 14.96 2.84
CA ALA A 287 9.36 15.66 1.66
C ALA A 287 10.22 14.76 0.76
N TRP A 288 11.10 13.93 1.32
CA TRP A 288 11.85 12.95 0.54
C TRP A 288 10.95 11.89 -0.10
N MET A 289 9.92 11.43 0.60
CA MET A 289 8.92 10.49 0.05
C MET A 289 8.16 11.13 -1.12
N ALA A 290 7.66 12.36 -0.96
CA ALA A 290 6.97 13.10 -2.00
C ALA A 290 7.88 13.33 -3.23
N ARG A 291 9.18 13.66 -3.00
CA ARG A 291 10.17 13.77 -4.07
C ARG A 291 10.30 12.47 -4.86
N GLY A 292 10.40 11.33 -4.17
CA GLY A 292 10.43 10.01 -4.82
C GLY A 292 9.22 9.78 -5.70
N LEU A 293 8.02 10.04 -5.20
CA LEU A 293 6.77 9.90 -5.96
C LEU A 293 6.74 10.79 -7.21
N LEU A 294 7.13 12.07 -7.10
CA LEU A 294 7.17 12.99 -8.23
C LEU A 294 8.19 12.57 -9.29
N LEU A 295 9.36 12.08 -8.89
CA LEU A 295 10.39 11.61 -9.80
C LEU A 295 9.93 10.41 -10.63
N THR A 296 9.10 9.50 -10.09
CA THR A 296 8.52 8.39 -10.88
C THR A 296 7.68 8.89 -12.04
N ARG A 297 7.05 10.06 -11.89
CA ARG A 297 6.19 10.66 -12.93
C ARG A 297 6.98 11.53 -13.90
N ARG A 298 8.06 12.18 -13.42
CA ARG A 298 8.91 13.04 -14.24
C ARG A 298 9.84 12.25 -15.16
N GLU A 299 10.33 11.09 -14.69
CA GLU A 299 11.32 10.29 -15.39
C GLU A 299 10.89 8.82 -15.49
N PRO A 300 9.73 8.52 -16.13
CA PRO A 300 9.15 7.18 -16.12
C PRO A 300 10.00 6.12 -16.83
N ARG A 301 11.05 6.54 -17.55
CA ARG A 301 11.96 5.62 -18.28
C ARG A 301 13.24 5.27 -17.52
N SER A 302 13.60 6.02 -16.49
CA SER A 302 14.88 5.79 -15.81
C SER A 302 14.74 5.58 -14.30
N TYR A 303 13.72 6.17 -13.67
CA TYR A 303 13.59 6.24 -12.22
C TYR A 303 14.85 6.76 -11.52
N GLN A 304 15.64 7.56 -12.22
CA GLN A 304 16.85 8.15 -11.68
C GLN A 304 16.51 8.99 -10.44
N GLY A 305 17.23 8.77 -9.37
CA GLY A 305 17.01 9.49 -8.11
C GLY A 305 15.81 9.02 -7.28
N VAL A 306 14.90 8.18 -7.81
CA VAL A 306 13.72 7.70 -7.07
C VAL A 306 14.13 6.85 -5.87
N ILE A 307 14.93 5.79 -6.11
CA ILE A 307 15.38 4.90 -5.03
C ILE A 307 16.19 5.65 -3.97
N PRO A 308 17.18 6.50 -4.30
CA PRO A 308 17.87 7.31 -3.30
C PRO A 308 16.93 8.19 -2.46
N ALA A 309 15.94 8.84 -3.08
CA ALA A 309 14.99 9.69 -2.37
C ALA A 309 14.14 8.87 -1.38
N LEU A 310 13.56 7.75 -1.83
CA LEU A 310 12.73 6.89 -0.98
C LEU A 310 13.55 6.18 0.11
N THR A 311 14.79 5.75 -0.19
CA THR A 311 15.71 5.20 0.81
C THR A 311 16.04 6.25 1.87
N ARG A 312 16.26 7.51 1.46
CA ARG A 312 16.48 8.60 2.41
C ARG A 312 15.26 8.84 3.29
N ALA A 313 14.04 8.79 2.72
CA ALA A 313 12.80 8.94 3.48
C ALA A 313 12.68 7.89 4.58
N VAL A 314 12.85 6.58 4.25
CA VAL A 314 12.73 5.50 5.24
C VAL A 314 13.89 5.46 6.25
N ALA A 315 15.05 6.03 5.90
CA ALA A 315 16.17 6.18 6.83
C ALA A 315 15.93 7.31 7.84
N LEU A 316 15.27 8.40 7.42
CA LEU A 316 14.92 9.53 8.28
C LEU A 316 13.76 9.20 9.22
N ASP A 317 12.73 8.52 8.72
CA ASP A 317 11.65 7.98 9.55
C ASP A 317 11.34 6.51 9.17
N PRO A 318 11.88 5.53 9.92
CA PRO A 318 11.61 4.11 9.70
C PRO A 318 10.15 3.70 9.94
N ARG A 319 9.29 4.58 10.45
CA ARG A 319 7.86 4.37 10.67
C ARG A 319 7.00 4.98 9.56
N ASN A 320 7.58 5.69 8.62
CA ASN A 320 6.85 6.23 7.47
C ASN A 320 6.39 5.09 6.56
N THR A 321 5.17 4.59 6.81
CA THR A 321 4.56 3.47 6.06
C THR A 321 4.43 3.79 4.58
N GLU A 322 4.05 5.04 4.24
CA GLU A 322 3.92 5.46 2.86
C GLU A 322 5.26 5.39 2.13
N ALA A 323 6.35 5.84 2.76
CA ALA A 323 7.68 5.79 2.17
C ALA A 323 8.14 4.33 1.90
N TRP A 324 7.88 3.41 2.83
CA TRP A 324 8.15 1.98 2.63
C TRP A 324 7.30 1.40 1.51
N HIS A 325 6.01 1.75 1.44
CA HIS A 325 5.12 1.34 0.37
C HIS A 325 5.61 1.83 -1.00
N GLN A 326 5.95 3.11 -1.13
CA GLN A 326 6.45 3.69 -2.37
C GLN A 326 7.80 3.08 -2.78
N LEU A 327 8.71 2.84 -1.83
CA LEU A 327 9.98 2.17 -2.08
C LEU A 327 9.75 0.75 -2.63
N GLY A 328 8.90 -0.03 -1.95
CA GLY A 328 8.58 -1.39 -2.36
C GLY A 328 7.93 -1.45 -3.74
N THR A 329 6.95 -0.58 -4.01
CA THR A 329 6.28 -0.50 -5.31
C THR A 329 7.26 -0.10 -6.43
N THR A 330 8.14 0.88 -6.16
CA THR A 330 9.17 1.30 -7.12
C THR A 330 10.13 0.15 -7.44
N LEU A 331 10.58 -0.59 -6.42
CA LEU A 331 11.43 -1.78 -6.60
C LEU A 331 10.72 -2.89 -7.39
N GLN A 332 9.39 -3.03 -7.21
CA GLN A 332 8.58 -3.96 -7.99
C GLN A 332 8.57 -3.60 -9.49
N TYR A 333 8.37 -2.33 -9.81
CA TYR A 333 8.44 -1.85 -11.21
C TYR A 333 9.82 -2.08 -11.83
N LEU A 334 10.88 -1.95 -11.03
CA LEU A 334 12.26 -2.24 -11.46
C LEU A 334 12.60 -3.73 -11.50
N GLY A 335 11.65 -4.63 -11.21
CA GLY A 335 11.89 -6.08 -11.22
C GLY A 335 12.75 -6.60 -10.06
N LYS A 336 13.01 -5.78 -9.03
CA LYS A 336 13.82 -6.14 -7.86
C LYS A 336 12.96 -6.82 -6.78
N SER A 337 12.41 -8.00 -7.12
CA SER A 337 11.37 -8.68 -6.32
C SER A 337 11.73 -8.86 -4.85
N ALA A 338 12.94 -9.35 -4.52
CA ALA A 338 13.33 -9.60 -3.14
C ALA A 338 13.38 -8.31 -2.29
N ALA A 339 13.94 -7.23 -2.85
CA ALA A 339 14.00 -5.93 -2.17
C ALA A 339 12.61 -5.30 -2.07
N SER A 340 11.78 -5.44 -3.10
CA SER A 340 10.38 -5.02 -3.10
C SER A 340 9.60 -5.70 -1.97
N ASP A 341 9.67 -7.04 -1.90
CA ASP A 341 9.01 -7.82 -0.86
C ASP A 341 9.44 -7.39 0.54
N SER A 342 10.74 -7.15 0.76
CA SER A 342 11.26 -6.68 2.04
C SER A 342 10.65 -5.33 2.43
N ALA A 343 10.62 -4.35 1.52
CA ALA A 343 10.06 -3.03 1.77
C ALA A 343 8.53 -3.08 1.99
N LEU A 344 7.79 -3.83 1.16
CA LEU A 344 6.34 -3.98 1.29
C LEU A 344 5.97 -4.70 2.59
N ARG A 345 6.72 -5.74 2.99
CA ARG A 345 6.52 -6.42 4.28
C ARG A 345 6.77 -5.48 5.46
N ARG A 346 7.76 -4.58 5.34
CA ARG A 346 7.97 -3.55 6.37
C ARG A 346 6.78 -2.61 6.47
N ALA A 347 6.21 -2.17 5.34
CA ALA A 347 4.99 -1.37 5.34
C ALA A 347 3.80 -2.13 5.97
N VAL A 348 3.63 -3.43 5.68
CA VAL A 348 2.59 -4.27 6.30
C VAL A 348 2.83 -4.48 7.78
N ALA A 349 4.08 -4.58 8.24
CA ALA A 349 4.38 -4.67 9.67
C ALA A 349 3.97 -3.40 10.44
N LEU A 350 4.04 -2.23 9.79
CA LEU A 350 3.60 -0.97 10.35
C LEU A 350 2.06 -0.79 10.26
N GLU A 351 1.46 -1.21 9.14
CA GLU A 351 0.01 -1.14 8.87
C GLU A 351 -0.49 -2.48 8.28
N PRO A 352 -0.85 -3.45 9.13
CA PRO A 352 -1.22 -4.80 8.70
C PRO A 352 -2.46 -4.89 7.81
N ASP A 353 -3.34 -3.90 7.88
CA ASP A 353 -4.58 -3.82 7.12
C ASP A 353 -4.49 -2.88 5.90
N ARG A 354 -3.29 -2.56 5.45
CA ARG A 354 -3.11 -1.74 4.25
C ARG A 354 -3.32 -2.59 2.99
N PHE A 355 -4.59 -2.75 2.58
CA PHE A 355 -5.00 -3.67 1.50
C PHE A 355 -4.28 -3.41 0.17
N ILE A 356 -3.89 -2.16 -0.14
CA ILE A 356 -3.12 -1.83 -1.35
C ILE A 356 -1.73 -2.48 -1.27
N THR A 357 -1.05 -2.40 -0.12
CA THR A 357 0.28 -3.01 0.07
C THR A 357 0.19 -4.54 0.04
N LEU A 358 -0.85 -5.11 0.66
CA LEU A 358 -1.13 -6.55 0.60
C LEU A 358 -1.36 -7.02 -0.84
N SER A 359 -2.10 -6.24 -1.64
CA SER A 359 -2.33 -6.52 -3.06
C SER A 359 -1.03 -6.41 -3.89
N ASN A 360 -0.14 -5.48 -3.56
CA ASN A 360 1.15 -5.37 -4.23
C ASN A 360 2.07 -6.56 -3.92
N LEU A 361 2.07 -7.05 -2.67
CA LEU A 361 2.74 -8.32 -2.31
C LEU A 361 2.17 -9.51 -3.07
N ALA A 362 0.84 -9.57 -3.23
CA ALA A 362 0.20 -10.61 -4.03
C ALA A 362 0.65 -10.55 -5.49
N THR A 363 0.72 -9.34 -6.07
CA THR A 363 1.17 -9.14 -7.46
C THR A 363 2.65 -9.51 -7.63
N SER A 364 3.53 -9.14 -6.68
CA SER A 364 4.93 -9.53 -6.67
C SER A 364 5.09 -11.05 -6.68
N ALA A 365 4.38 -11.72 -5.78
CA ALA A 365 4.40 -13.18 -5.69
C ALA A 365 3.80 -13.86 -6.94
N GLU A 366 2.73 -13.31 -7.53
CA GLU A 366 2.13 -13.80 -8.79
C GLU A 366 3.14 -13.75 -9.95
N MET A 367 3.84 -12.62 -10.09
CA MET A 367 4.85 -12.42 -11.15
C MET A 367 6.05 -13.35 -11.02
N ASP A 368 6.42 -13.71 -9.80
CA ASP A 368 7.52 -14.63 -9.51
C ASP A 368 7.08 -16.11 -9.54
N GLY A 369 5.80 -16.41 -9.89
CA GLY A 369 5.26 -17.77 -9.91
C GLY A 369 5.01 -18.37 -8.51
N ARG A 370 5.10 -17.58 -7.45
CA ARG A 370 4.85 -17.98 -6.05
C ARG A 370 3.35 -17.96 -5.76
N PHE A 371 2.57 -18.76 -6.50
CA PHE A 371 1.10 -18.68 -6.50
C PHE A 371 0.43 -18.95 -5.16
N ALA A 372 1.02 -19.77 -4.29
CA ALA A 372 0.50 -20.02 -2.96
C ALA A 372 0.59 -18.77 -2.07
N GLU A 373 1.72 -18.08 -2.12
CA GLU A 373 1.96 -16.83 -1.42
C GLU A 373 1.11 -15.69 -2.01
N ALA A 374 1.02 -15.61 -3.36
CA ALA A 374 0.16 -14.64 -4.04
C ALA A 374 -1.30 -14.75 -3.56
N ARG A 375 -1.82 -15.96 -3.43
CA ARG A 375 -3.16 -16.20 -2.88
C ARG A 375 -3.27 -15.72 -1.44
N TYR A 376 -2.32 -16.07 -0.58
CA TYR A 376 -2.32 -15.66 0.82
C TYR A 376 -2.44 -14.13 0.98
N TRP A 377 -1.59 -13.38 0.28
CA TRP A 377 -1.63 -11.92 0.33
C TRP A 377 -2.89 -11.33 -0.30
N ASN A 378 -3.37 -11.93 -1.39
CA ASN A 378 -4.61 -11.51 -2.04
C ASN A 378 -5.84 -11.76 -1.15
N ASP A 379 -5.90 -12.90 -0.47
CA ASP A 379 -6.96 -13.22 0.49
C ASP A 379 -6.92 -12.26 1.68
N SER A 380 -5.72 -11.90 2.15
CA SER A 380 -5.52 -10.89 3.19
C SER A 380 -6.03 -9.51 2.74
N ALA A 381 -5.72 -9.09 1.50
CA ALA A 381 -6.21 -7.81 0.96
C ALA A 381 -7.75 -7.78 0.89
N LEU A 382 -8.38 -8.88 0.43
CA LEU A 382 -9.84 -8.99 0.33
C LEU A 382 -10.53 -9.20 1.68
N ALA A 383 -9.84 -9.72 2.69
CA ALA A 383 -10.35 -9.75 4.05
C ALA A 383 -10.49 -8.34 4.65
N VAL A 384 -9.61 -7.42 4.25
CA VAL A 384 -9.67 -6.00 4.64
C VAL A 384 -10.67 -5.23 3.79
N ASN A 385 -10.59 -5.37 2.46
CA ASN A 385 -11.48 -4.70 1.51
C ASN A 385 -12.08 -5.71 0.52
N PRO A 386 -13.26 -6.29 0.83
CA PRO A 386 -13.89 -7.32 0.00
C PRO A 386 -14.29 -6.87 -1.40
N THR A 387 -14.36 -5.55 -1.63
CA THR A 387 -14.78 -4.96 -2.91
C THR A 387 -13.62 -4.44 -3.74
N PHE A 388 -12.38 -4.58 -3.28
CA PHE A 388 -11.20 -4.04 -3.95
C PHE A 388 -10.99 -4.72 -5.32
N VAL A 389 -11.26 -3.97 -6.38
CA VAL A 389 -11.34 -4.47 -7.76
C VAL A 389 -10.06 -5.14 -8.24
N SER A 390 -8.89 -4.58 -7.90
CA SER A 390 -7.59 -5.14 -8.30
C SER A 390 -7.34 -6.52 -7.65
N ALA A 391 -7.69 -6.67 -6.38
CA ALA A 391 -7.55 -7.95 -5.67
C ALA A 391 -8.58 -8.98 -6.14
N LEU A 392 -9.80 -8.57 -6.46
CA LEU A 392 -10.80 -9.46 -7.08
C LEU A 392 -10.32 -9.94 -8.46
N GLY A 393 -9.74 -9.04 -9.27
CA GLY A 393 -9.15 -9.40 -10.56
C GLY A 393 -7.97 -10.38 -10.41
N ALA A 394 -7.08 -10.15 -9.47
CA ALA A 394 -6.00 -11.09 -9.14
C ALA A 394 -6.55 -12.45 -8.69
N ARG A 395 -7.61 -12.47 -7.87
CA ARG A 395 -8.28 -13.72 -7.48
C ARG A 395 -8.80 -14.51 -8.67
N VAL A 396 -9.37 -13.85 -9.68
CA VAL A 396 -9.82 -14.51 -10.92
C VAL A 396 -8.63 -15.13 -11.64
N ARG A 397 -7.52 -14.37 -11.86
CA ARG A 397 -6.33 -14.90 -12.54
C ARG A 397 -5.72 -16.09 -11.81
N LEU A 398 -5.55 -15.98 -10.49
CA LEU A 398 -5.01 -17.06 -9.65
C LEU A 398 -5.90 -18.32 -9.66
N ALA A 399 -7.22 -18.16 -9.72
CA ALA A 399 -8.17 -19.25 -9.81
C ALA A 399 -8.12 -19.94 -11.19
N ILE A 400 -8.05 -19.16 -12.28
CA ILE A 400 -7.88 -19.67 -13.65
C ILE A 400 -6.58 -20.50 -13.75
N ALA A 401 -5.46 -19.98 -13.27
CA ALA A 401 -4.16 -20.67 -13.28
C ALA A 401 -4.18 -22.01 -12.53
N ARG A 402 -5.13 -22.22 -11.62
CA ARG A 402 -5.30 -23.45 -10.82
C ARG A 402 -6.50 -24.31 -11.26
N HIS A 403 -7.20 -23.92 -12.31
CA HIS A 403 -8.46 -24.54 -12.74
C HIS A 403 -9.54 -24.59 -11.64
N ASP A 404 -9.52 -23.63 -10.70
CA ASP A 404 -10.51 -23.49 -9.63
C ASP A 404 -11.75 -22.71 -10.10
N THR A 405 -12.66 -23.45 -10.72
CA THR A 405 -13.90 -22.89 -11.31
C THR A 405 -14.80 -22.23 -10.26
N ALA A 406 -14.86 -22.78 -9.04
CA ALA A 406 -15.72 -22.25 -7.99
C ALA A 406 -15.26 -20.88 -7.52
N THR A 407 -13.96 -20.75 -7.20
CA THR A 407 -13.36 -19.47 -6.80
C THR A 407 -13.42 -18.44 -7.93
N ALA A 408 -13.12 -18.82 -9.18
CA ALA A 408 -13.20 -17.93 -10.33
C ALA A 408 -14.63 -17.37 -10.50
N ARG A 409 -15.65 -18.23 -10.45
CA ARG A 409 -17.07 -17.82 -10.55
C ARG A 409 -17.48 -16.87 -9.43
N ALA A 410 -17.09 -17.16 -8.19
CA ALA A 410 -17.43 -16.29 -7.06
C ALA A 410 -16.78 -14.91 -7.18
N ALA A 411 -15.52 -14.85 -7.61
CA ALA A 411 -14.80 -13.59 -7.78
C ALA A 411 -15.37 -12.76 -8.95
N THR A 412 -15.73 -13.41 -10.07
CA THR A 412 -16.36 -12.72 -11.21
C THR A 412 -17.75 -12.18 -10.88
N ALA A 413 -18.56 -12.91 -10.10
CA ALA A 413 -19.84 -12.40 -9.61
C ALA A 413 -19.70 -11.15 -8.72
N ALA A 414 -18.61 -11.04 -7.98
CA ALA A 414 -18.29 -9.84 -7.20
C ALA A 414 -17.79 -8.68 -8.07
N LEU A 415 -17.19 -8.96 -9.24
CA LEU A 415 -16.74 -7.96 -10.20
C LEU A 415 -17.87 -7.46 -11.12
N ASP A 416 -18.85 -8.28 -11.42
CA ASP A 416 -19.94 -7.98 -12.35
C ASP A 416 -21.06 -7.15 -11.67
N ARG A 417 -20.72 -5.95 -11.21
CA ARG A 417 -21.60 -4.99 -10.53
C ARG A 417 -21.36 -3.60 -11.10
N ASP A 418 -22.28 -2.68 -10.85
CA ASP A 418 -22.08 -1.27 -11.20
C ASP A 418 -20.84 -0.72 -10.44
N ARG A 419 -19.96 -0.07 -11.21
CA ARG A 419 -18.68 0.42 -10.73
C ARG A 419 -18.38 1.82 -11.24
N PRO A 420 -17.58 2.61 -10.48
CA PRO A 420 -17.02 3.85 -10.99
C PRO A 420 -16.24 3.61 -12.29
N ALA A 421 -16.29 4.58 -13.21
CA ALA A 421 -15.61 4.47 -14.51
C ALA A 421 -14.11 4.11 -14.38
N THR A 422 -13.45 4.59 -13.33
CA THR A 422 -12.02 4.29 -13.03
C THR A 422 -11.76 2.83 -12.68
N GLU A 423 -12.77 2.06 -12.29
CA GLU A 423 -12.65 0.64 -11.96
C GLU A 423 -13.09 -0.30 -13.10
N VAL A 424 -13.89 0.21 -14.05
CA VAL A 424 -14.48 -0.62 -15.11
C VAL A 424 -13.43 -1.36 -15.94
N PRO A 425 -12.34 -0.75 -16.45
CA PRO A 425 -11.36 -1.48 -17.26
C PRO A 425 -10.69 -2.62 -16.48
N ILE A 426 -10.41 -2.43 -15.19
CA ILE A 426 -9.80 -3.45 -14.33
C ILE A 426 -10.75 -4.65 -14.15
N ALA A 427 -12.03 -4.37 -13.90
CA ALA A 427 -13.06 -5.41 -13.78
C ALA A 427 -13.24 -6.15 -15.11
N MET A 428 -13.37 -5.41 -16.22
CA MET A 428 -13.58 -6.01 -17.55
C MET A 428 -12.40 -6.89 -17.99
N ALA A 429 -11.16 -6.53 -17.65
CA ALA A 429 -9.99 -7.36 -17.92
C ALA A 429 -10.11 -8.75 -17.27
N ALA A 430 -10.50 -8.81 -16.00
CA ALA A 430 -10.66 -10.07 -15.29
C ALA A 430 -11.88 -10.88 -15.79
N LEU A 431 -12.99 -10.22 -16.08
CA LEU A 431 -14.19 -10.84 -16.63
C LEU A 431 -13.94 -11.41 -18.03
N ALA A 432 -13.26 -10.65 -18.91
CA ALA A 432 -12.89 -11.12 -20.24
C ALA A 432 -11.97 -12.36 -20.19
N ALA A 433 -10.98 -12.36 -19.28
CA ALA A 433 -10.10 -13.49 -19.06
C ALA A 433 -10.88 -14.75 -18.60
N TYR A 434 -11.86 -14.57 -17.72
CA TYR A 434 -12.70 -15.65 -17.24
C TYR A 434 -13.61 -16.21 -18.34
N ASP A 435 -14.26 -15.33 -19.14
CA ASP A 435 -15.13 -15.74 -20.23
C ASP A 435 -14.33 -16.46 -21.31
N ALA A 436 -13.16 -15.95 -21.69
CA ALA A 436 -12.26 -16.60 -22.63
C ALA A 436 -11.78 -17.98 -22.14
N TRP A 437 -11.42 -18.09 -20.85
CA TRP A 437 -11.02 -19.37 -20.25
C TRP A 437 -12.12 -20.43 -20.30
N ARG A 438 -13.39 -20.01 -20.22
CA ARG A 438 -14.57 -20.89 -20.38
C ARG A 438 -14.92 -21.19 -21.85
N GLY A 439 -14.24 -20.58 -22.82
CA GLY A 439 -14.55 -20.70 -24.24
C GLY A 439 -15.67 -19.75 -24.72
N ASP A 440 -16.17 -18.85 -23.87
CA ASP A 440 -17.18 -17.86 -24.22
C ASP A 440 -16.53 -16.61 -24.84
N THR A 441 -16.14 -16.74 -26.11
CA THR A 441 -15.47 -15.67 -26.86
C THR A 441 -16.37 -14.48 -27.11
N ALA A 442 -17.70 -14.68 -27.20
CA ALA A 442 -18.65 -13.59 -27.43
C ALA A 442 -18.74 -12.68 -26.21
N SER A 443 -18.88 -13.26 -25.02
CA SER A 443 -18.87 -12.49 -23.75
C SER A 443 -17.51 -11.81 -23.53
N ALA A 444 -16.39 -12.50 -23.78
CA ALA A 444 -15.07 -11.90 -23.65
C ALA A 444 -14.90 -10.66 -24.52
N ARG A 445 -15.37 -10.69 -25.78
CA ARG A 445 -15.37 -9.52 -26.68
C ARG A 445 -16.27 -8.40 -26.16
N ALA A 446 -17.47 -8.70 -25.69
CA ALA A 446 -18.37 -7.69 -25.12
C ALA A 446 -17.74 -6.97 -23.91
N ARG A 447 -17.01 -7.71 -23.04
CA ARG A 447 -16.25 -7.14 -21.92
C ARG A 447 -15.12 -6.22 -22.41
N ALA A 448 -14.38 -6.65 -23.42
CA ALA A 448 -13.31 -5.85 -24.02
C ALA A 448 -13.84 -4.54 -24.63
N GLU A 449 -14.94 -4.60 -25.40
CA GLU A 449 -15.57 -3.40 -25.94
C GLU A 449 -16.06 -2.46 -24.85
N ARG A 450 -16.60 -2.98 -23.75
CA ARG A 450 -16.99 -2.15 -22.60
C ARG A 450 -15.80 -1.44 -21.96
N ALA A 451 -14.66 -2.13 -21.83
CA ALA A 451 -13.41 -1.49 -21.35
C ALA A 451 -12.96 -0.38 -22.30
N VAL A 452 -12.97 -0.62 -23.61
CA VAL A 452 -12.62 0.38 -24.64
C VAL A 452 -13.53 1.60 -24.59
N GLN A 453 -14.85 1.40 -24.47
CA GLN A 453 -15.81 2.50 -24.36
C GLN A 453 -15.55 3.42 -23.18
N VAL A 454 -15.19 2.83 -22.02
CA VAL A 454 -14.92 3.60 -20.79
C VAL A 454 -13.53 4.24 -20.84
N PHE A 455 -12.56 3.54 -21.41
CA PHE A 455 -11.20 4.06 -21.58
C PHE A 455 -11.18 5.27 -22.53
N GLY A 456 -11.92 5.23 -23.64
CA GLY A 456 -11.88 6.26 -24.67
C GLY A 456 -10.46 6.53 -25.17
N ASP A 457 -10.03 7.78 -25.09
CA ASP A 457 -8.68 8.22 -25.48
C ASP A 457 -7.76 8.56 -24.29
N ALA A 458 -8.07 8.07 -23.08
CA ALA A 458 -7.37 8.39 -21.85
C ALA A 458 -5.97 7.71 -21.77
N THR A 459 -5.15 7.82 -22.82
CA THR A 459 -3.81 7.19 -22.89
C THR A 459 -2.83 7.72 -21.83
N HIS A 460 -3.13 8.86 -21.20
CA HIS A 460 -2.37 9.40 -20.08
C HIS A 460 -2.62 8.65 -18.76
N VAL A 461 -3.59 7.71 -18.73
CA VAL A 461 -3.97 6.96 -17.53
C VAL A 461 -3.64 5.48 -17.73
N LEU A 462 -2.45 5.06 -17.32
CA LEU A 462 -1.99 3.67 -17.46
C LEU A 462 -2.92 2.67 -16.78
N TRP A 463 -3.49 3.01 -15.62
CA TRP A 463 -4.41 2.17 -14.84
C TRP A 463 -5.74 1.87 -15.54
N LEU A 464 -6.09 2.60 -16.58
CA LEU A 464 -7.23 2.33 -17.45
C LEU A 464 -6.78 1.62 -18.74
N GLY A 465 -5.67 2.08 -19.32
CA GLY A 465 -5.17 1.58 -20.59
C GLY A 465 -4.64 0.14 -20.54
N ALA A 466 -3.77 -0.16 -19.58
CA ALA A 466 -3.20 -1.49 -19.46
C ALA A 466 -4.26 -2.59 -19.20
N PRO A 467 -5.24 -2.42 -18.28
CA PRO A 467 -6.35 -3.37 -18.15
C PRO A 467 -7.23 -3.45 -19.41
N THR A 468 -7.45 -2.35 -20.13
CA THR A 468 -8.18 -2.39 -21.40
C THR A 468 -7.44 -3.24 -22.45
N ALA A 469 -6.12 -3.09 -22.55
CA ALA A 469 -5.31 -3.94 -23.43
C ALA A 469 -5.34 -5.42 -22.99
N MET A 470 -5.36 -5.70 -21.67
CA MET A 470 -5.53 -7.05 -21.14
C MET A 470 -6.89 -7.65 -21.53
N ALA A 471 -7.98 -6.88 -21.46
CA ALA A 471 -9.30 -7.32 -21.90
C ALA A 471 -9.32 -7.67 -23.39
N LEU A 472 -8.74 -6.81 -24.24
CA LEU A 472 -8.59 -7.06 -25.68
C LEU A 472 -7.77 -8.33 -25.97
N ALA A 473 -6.62 -8.50 -25.31
CA ALA A 473 -5.79 -9.68 -25.48
C ALA A 473 -6.53 -10.97 -25.07
N SER A 474 -7.26 -10.95 -23.95
CA SER A 474 -8.08 -12.07 -23.50
C SER A 474 -9.23 -12.40 -24.46
N ALA A 475 -9.78 -11.41 -25.15
CA ALA A 475 -10.82 -11.58 -26.17
C ALA A 475 -10.28 -12.06 -27.54
N GLY A 476 -8.96 -12.21 -27.67
CA GLY A 476 -8.29 -12.59 -28.93
C GLY A 476 -8.10 -11.44 -29.91
N GLU A 477 -8.38 -10.19 -29.50
CA GLU A 477 -8.22 -8.98 -30.31
C GLU A 477 -6.76 -8.47 -30.23
N LEU A 478 -5.81 -9.33 -30.65
CA LEU A 478 -4.37 -9.13 -30.39
C LEU A 478 -3.79 -7.89 -31.05
N ASP A 479 -4.22 -7.56 -32.29
CA ASP A 479 -3.72 -6.36 -32.98
C ASP A 479 -4.19 -5.08 -32.27
N ARG A 480 -5.46 -5.03 -31.87
CA ARG A 480 -6.01 -3.88 -31.12
C ARG A 480 -5.35 -3.74 -29.74
N ALA A 481 -5.05 -4.87 -29.09
CA ALA A 481 -4.30 -4.86 -27.84
C ALA A 481 -2.90 -4.27 -28.06
N MET A 482 -2.20 -4.68 -29.13
CA MET A 482 -0.88 -4.13 -29.48
C MET A 482 -0.92 -2.65 -29.80
N ASP A 483 -1.88 -2.21 -30.62
CA ASP A 483 -2.04 -0.78 -30.96
C ASP A 483 -2.24 0.08 -29.70
N LEU A 484 -3.02 -0.41 -28.74
CA LEU A 484 -3.20 0.27 -27.45
C LEU A 484 -1.92 0.25 -26.62
N LEU A 485 -1.23 -0.88 -26.53
CA LEU A 485 0.03 -1.00 -25.78
C LEU A 485 1.11 -0.05 -26.30
N GLU A 486 1.24 0.11 -27.62
CA GLU A 486 2.20 1.05 -28.23
C GLU A 486 1.84 2.52 -27.89
N ARG A 487 0.55 2.86 -27.82
CA ARG A 487 0.10 4.19 -27.37
C ARG A 487 0.41 4.45 -25.88
N LEU A 488 0.55 3.41 -25.08
CA LEU A 488 0.90 3.49 -23.67
C LEU A 488 2.42 3.46 -23.42
N GLN A 489 3.24 3.23 -24.43
CA GLN A 489 4.70 3.17 -24.34
C GLN A 489 5.35 4.37 -23.58
N PRO A 490 4.80 5.62 -23.64
CA PRO A 490 5.37 6.75 -22.89
C PRO A 490 5.39 6.57 -21.37
N HIS A 491 4.58 5.65 -20.80
CA HIS A 491 4.60 5.32 -19.38
C HIS A 491 5.87 4.56 -18.93
N GLY A 492 6.70 4.11 -19.88
CA GLY A 492 8.02 3.56 -19.60
C GLY A 492 7.99 2.35 -18.67
N ILE A 493 8.77 2.41 -17.58
CA ILE A 493 8.97 1.31 -16.62
C ILE A 493 7.65 0.89 -15.94
N ASP A 494 6.74 1.81 -15.67
CA ASP A 494 5.43 1.48 -15.07
C ASP A 494 4.65 0.50 -15.96
N MET A 495 4.71 0.69 -17.28
CA MET A 495 4.06 -0.19 -18.25
C MET A 495 4.71 -1.57 -18.28
N HIS A 496 6.03 -1.66 -18.14
CA HIS A 496 6.77 -2.92 -18.16
C HIS A 496 6.23 -3.94 -17.15
N LEU A 497 5.81 -3.47 -15.96
CA LEU A 497 5.19 -4.32 -14.95
C LEU A 497 3.96 -5.05 -15.50
N PHE A 498 3.07 -4.33 -16.19
CA PHE A 498 1.86 -4.92 -16.76
C PHE A 498 2.18 -5.92 -17.87
N LEU A 499 3.18 -5.61 -18.73
CA LEU A 499 3.58 -6.51 -19.82
C LEU A 499 4.11 -7.88 -19.35
N ARG A 500 4.48 -8.00 -18.07
CA ARG A 500 4.89 -9.29 -17.47
C ARG A 500 3.71 -10.19 -17.11
N LEU A 501 2.49 -9.65 -17.06
CA LEU A 501 1.30 -10.43 -16.67
C LEU A 501 0.93 -11.49 -17.70
N PRO A 502 0.41 -12.67 -17.28
CA PRO A 502 0.03 -13.77 -18.17
C PRO A 502 -1.04 -13.40 -19.21
N ALA A 503 -1.83 -12.35 -18.98
CA ALA A 503 -2.81 -11.87 -19.95
C ALA A 503 -2.21 -11.53 -21.32
N PHE A 504 -0.91 -11.24 -21.39
CA PHE A 504 -0.19 -10.94 -22.63
C PHE A 504 0.64 -12.10 -23.18
N ASP A 505 0.52 -13.32 -22.62
CA ASP A 505 1.23 -14.49 -23.14
C ASP A 505 0.96 -14.74 -24.63
N PRO A 506 -0.26 -14.54 -25.18
CA PRO A 506 -0.50 -14.67 -26.61
C PRO A 506 0.30 -13.70 -27.49
N LEU A 507 0.80 -12.60 -26.92
CA LEU A 507 1.59 -11.58 -27.62
C LEU A 507 3.12 -11.79 -27.49
N ARG A 508 3.59 -12.72 -26.67
CA ARG A 508 5.02 -12.90 -26.36
C ARG A 508 5.91 -13.15 -27.59
N THR A 509 5.35 -13.76 -28.64
CA THR A 509 6.05 -14.02 -29.90
C THR A 509 5.84 -12.95 -30.97
N ASN A 510 4.99 -11.95 -30.70
CA ASN A 510 4.75 -10.84 -31.63
C ASN A 510 5.97 -9.90 -31.65
N PRO A 511 6.59 -9.62 -32.81
CA PRO A 511 7.78 -8.76 -32.91
C PRO A 511 7.56 -7.34 -32.35
N ARG A 512 6.33 -6.80 -32.47
CA ARG A 512 5.97 -5.49 -31.90
C ARG A 512 6.01 -5.55 -30.36
N PHE A 513 5.48 -6.63 -29.78
CA PHE A 513 5.48 -6.84 -28.33
C PHE A 513 6.91 -7.02 -27.79
N VAL A 514 7.74 -7.82 -28.46
CA VAL A 514 9.13 -8.06 -28.06
C VAL A 514 9.91 -6.74 -28.03
N ARG A 515 9.73 -5.90 -29.06
CA ARG A 515 10.36 -4.58 -29.12
C ARG A 515 9.85 -3.67 -27.99
N LEU A 516 8.54 -3.56 -27.80
CA LEU A 516 7.92 -2.76 -26.75
C LEU A 516 8.38 -3.19 -25.35
N PHE A 517 8.44 -4.51 -25.10
CA PHE A 517 8.91 -5.08 -23.85
C PHE A 517 10.38 -4.68 -23.57
N ALA A 518 11.24 -4.70 -24.60
CA ALA A 518 12.64 -4.28 -24.47
C ALA A 518 12.75 -2.76 -24.20
N GLU A 519 11.98 -1.93 -24.90
CA GLU A 519 12.00 -0.48 -24.79
C GLU A 519 11.50 0.05 -23.44
N THR A 520 10.60 -0.70 -22.80
CA THR A 520 10.05 -0.35 -21.46
C THR A 520 10.82 -1.00 -20.32
N SER A 521 11.75 -1.92 -20.62
CA SER A 521 12.54 -2.61 -19.60
C SER A 521 13.35 -1.60 -18.74
N PRO A 522 13.44 -1.86 -17.43
CA PRO A 522 14.29 -1.05 -16.57
C PRO A 522 15.74 -1.05 -17.07
N PRO A 523 16.48 0.07 -16.92
CA PRO A 523 17.89 0.10 -17.29
C PRO A 523 18.67 -0.95 -16.50
N ALA A 524 19.65 -1.60 -17.15
CA ALA A 524 20.58 -2.49 -16.48
C ALA A 524 21.32 -1.73 -15.37
N GLU A 525 21.55 -2.38 -14.23
CA GLU A 525 22.37 -1.78 -13.18
C GLU A 525 23.77 -1.50 -13.72
N PRO A 526 24.36 -0.34 -13.44
CA PRO A 526 25.79 -0.17 -13.64
C PRO A 526 26.51 -1.22 -12.78
N GLN A 527 27.37 -2.01 -13.43
CA GLN A 527 28.19 -3.03 -12.79
C GLN A 527 29.17 -2.42 -11.80
#